data_b01c8d052d37106a2425a028f87bbafa
#
_entry.id   b01c8d052d37106a2425a028f87bbafa
#
_cell.length_a   1.000
_cell.length_b   1.000
_cell.length_c   1.000
_cell.angle_alpha   90.00
_cell.angle_beta   90.00
_cell.angle_gamma   90.00
#
_symmetry.space_group_name_H-M   'P 1'
#
loop_
_entity.id
_entity.type
_entity.pdbx_description
1 polymer ?
#
loop_
_entity_poly.entity_id
_entity_poly.type
_entity_poly.pdbx_seq_one_letter_code
_entity_poly.pdbx_strand_id
1 'polypeptide(L)'
;EMINGDWSSDVCSSDLMDSHSSKYIYDTLKGDIENNLYSFGSALPSERTLAEKYFVSRTTVRNAIEQLVHDGLLYKIQGKGTYVSMPKLHATNSVTSTRKYLKDHHLKPSTKIITSGIRNAGYKYSNIFNISESDQLFFVYRQRLGNKIPYSVEYTFLPFAYVPNAQSYNFAKESLYDCFNDNNIIVDHTVQTIDLVKIFKPQSDILQQPDGSASFKRVNTVYDIHNRVVEYTLSYSLADKFKFVFD
;
A
#
# COMPACT_ATOMS: atom_id res chain seq x y z
N GLU A 1 -50.88 45.57 25.35
CA GLU A 1 -50.65 44.49 26.32
C GLU A 1 -49.92 43.37 25.63
N MET A 2 -48.63 43.29 25.90
CA MET A 2 -47.89 42.15 26.43
C MET A 2 -48.33 40.78 25.85
N ILE A 3 -47.44 39.98 25.32
CA ILE A 3 -46.29 39.38 26.01
C ILE A 3 -45.22 38.95 25.02
N ASN A 4 -43.97 39.28 25.32
CA ASN A 4 -42.77 38.64 24.88
C ASN A 4 -42.77 37.16 25.16
N GLY A 5 -42.39 36.32 24.20
CA GLY A 5 -41.96 34.96 24.36
C GLY A 5 -40.58 34.78 23.73
N ASP A 6 -39.58 35.07 24.51
CA ASP A 6 -38.17 34.82 24.22
C ASP A 6 -37.93 33.32 24.24
N TRP A 7 -37.70 32.73 23.09
CA TRP A 7 -37.21 31.37 22.96
C TRP A 7 -35.72 31.45 22.65
N SER A 8 -34.93 31.66 23.71
CA SER A 8 -33.50 31.41 23.65
C SER A 8 -33.32 29.91 23.39
N SER A 9 -32.79 29.63 22.23
CA SER A 9 -32.26 28.31 21.89
C SER A 9 -31.06 28.01 22.80
N ASP A 10 -31.32 27.25 23.85
CA ASP A 10 -30.26 26.53 24.57
C ASP A 10 -29.71 25.46 23.66
N VAL A 11 -28.80 25.87 22.77
CA VAL A 11 -27.84 24.94 22.17
C VAL A 11 -26.96 24.47 23.31
N CYS A 12 -27.21 23.24 23.76
CA CYS A 12 -26.53 22.63 24.89
C CYS A 12 -25.02 22.76 24.74
N SER A 13 -24.39 23.44 25.68
CA SER A 13 -22.92 23.53 25.85
C SER A 13 -22.24 22.15 25.99
N SER A 14 -23.02 21.09 26.25
CA SER A 14 -22.58 19.68 26.24
C SER A 14 -22.11 19.20 24.91
N ASP A 15 -22.77 19.58 23.77
CA ASP A 15 -22.43 19.10 22.43
C ASP A 15 -21.10 19.68 21.92
N LEU A 16 -20.77 20.93 22.32
CA LEU A 16 -19.50 21.56 22.00
C LEU A 16 -18.33 20.98 22.82
N MET A 17 -18.55 20.67 24.09
CA MET A 17 -17.54 19.99 24.92
C MET A 17 -17.28 18.55 24.47
N ASP A 18 -18.32 17.82 24.08
CA ASP A 18 -18.20 16.44 23.57
C ASP A 18 -17.47 16.39 22.21
N SER A 19 -17.67 17.36 21.33
CA SER A 19 -16.96 17.43 20.04
C SER A 19 -15.45 17.70 20.22
N HIS A 20 -15.06 18.60 21.12
CA HIS A 20 -13.66 18.86 21.44
C HIS A 20 -12.98 17.65 22.09
N SER A 21 -13.68 16.97 23.01
CA SER A 21 -13.17 15.75 23.66
C SER A 21 -13.04 14.60 22.66
N SER A 22 -13.99 14.43 21.73
CA SER A 22 -13.93 13.41 20.68
C SER A 22 -12.76 13.63 19.72
N LYS A 23 -12.50 14.88 19.33
CA LYS A 23 -11.35 15.24 18.50
C LYS A 23 -10.01 14.94 19.22
N TYR A 24 -9.91 15.28 20.49
CA TYR A 24 -8.72 14.96 21.28
C TYR A 24 -8.44 13.45 21.33
N ILE A 25 -9.48 12.61 21.54
CA ILE A 25 -9.34 11.15 21.52
C ILE A 25 -8.96 10.65 20.14
N TYR A 26 -9.56 11.21 19.07
CA TYR A 26 -9.21 10.91 17.70
C TYR A 26 -7.72 11.19 17.43
N ASP A 27 -7.25 12.39 17.73
CA ASP A 27 -5.86 12.80 17.48
C ASP A 27 -4.87 11.97 18.32
N THR A 28 -5.20 11.64 19.56
CA THR A 28 -4.38 10.79 20.43
C THR A 28 -4.27 9.37 19.90
N LEU A 29 -5.40 8.73 19.58
CA LEU A 29 -5.40 7.36 19.04
C LEU A 29 -4.73 7.28 17.66
N LYS A 30 -4.91 8.29 16.82
CA LYS A 30 -4.22 8.42 15.54
C LYS A 30 -2.70 8.48 15.75
N GLY A 31 -2.22 9.33 16.64
CA GLY A 31 -0.81 9.42 17.00
C GLY A 31 -0.26 8.11 17.57
N ASP A 32 -1.01 7.43 18.43
CA ASP A 32 -0.65 6.13 19.01
C ASP A 32 -0.50 5.05 17.89
N ILE A 33 -1.40 5.06 16.89
CA ILE A 33 -1.33 4.15 15.73
C ILE A 33 -0.13 4.49 14.85
N GLU A 34 0.08 5.76 14.52
CA GLU A 34 1.19 6.21 13.68
C GLU A 34 2.55 5.93 14.33
N ASN A 35 2.64 6.01 15.66
CA ASN A 35 3.83 5.67 16.44
C ASN A 35 3.96 4.16 16.73
N ASN A 36 3.11 3.29 16.14
CA ASN A 36 3.10 1.84 16.33
C ASN A 36 2.91 1.36 17.79
N LEU A 37 2.31 2.18 18.66
CA LEU A 37 1.87 1.75 20.01
C LEU A 37 0.79 0.66 19.89
N TYR A 38 -0.05 0.75 18.86
CA TYR A 38 -0.97 -0.30 18.46
C TYR A 38 -0.51 -0.88 17.11
N SER A 39 -0.10 -2.13 17.08
CA SER A 39 0.36 -2.80 15.86
C SER A 39 -0.77 -3.02 14.87
N PHE A 40 -0.48 -2.99 13.58
CA PHE A 40 -1.46 -3.28 12.52
C PHE A 40 -2.06 -4.69 12.72
N GLY A 41 -3.39 -4.78 12.60
CA GLY A 41 -4.14 -6.01 12.83
C GLY A 41 -4.36 -6.37 14.30
N SER A 42 -3.80 -5.60 15.26
CA SER A 42 -4.09 -5.80 16.68
C SER A 42 -5.45 -5.23 17.06
N ALA A 43 -6.07 -5.82 18.09
CA ALA A 43 -7.29 -5.29 18.67
C ALA A 43 -7.00 -4.01 19.45
N LEU A 44 -7.82 -2.98 19.22
CA LEU A 44 -7.84 -1.79 20.07
C LEU A 44 -8.50 -2.15 21.44
N PRO A 45 -8.11 -1.52 22.55
CA PRO A 45 -8.84 -1.68 23.80
C PRO A 45 -10.32 -1.33 23.65
N SER A 46 -11.18 -1.94 24.47
CA SER A 46 -12.63 -1.72 24.38
C SER A 46 -13.00 -0.24 24.58
N GLU A 47 -14.13 0.20 24.01
CA GLU A 47 -14.66 1.56 24.23
C GLU A 47 -14.77 1.90 25.72
N ARG A 48 -15.11 0.92 26.56
CA ARG A 48 -15.16 1.09 28.00
C ARG A 48 -13.77 1.37 28.58
N THR A 49 -12.79 0.55 28.22
CA THR A 49 -11.41 0.69 28.71
C THR A 49 -10.80 2.03 28.29
N LEU A 50 -11.07 2.46 27.04
CA LEU A 50 -10.61 3.76 26.55
C LEU A 50 -11.31 4.93 27.26
N ALA A 51 -12.62 4.82 27.52
CA ALA A 51 -13.37 5.82 28.27
C ALA A 51 -12.81 6.00 29.70
N GLU A 52 -12.49 4.90 30.37
CA GLU A 52 -11.83 4.89 31.68
C GLU A 52 -10.42 5.51 31.62
N LYS A 53 -9.63 5.10 30.59
CA LYS A 53 -8.25 5.60 30.41
C LYS A 53 -8.18 7.11 30.19
N TYR A 54 -9.11 7.66 29.40
CA TYR A 54 -9.10 9.09 29.01
C TYR A 54 -10.07 9.95 29.80
N PHE A 55 -10.78 9.39 30.81
CA PHE A 55 -11.74 10.09 31.63
C PHE A 55 -12.84 10.83 30.86
N VAL A 56 -13.37 10.18 29.82
CA VAL A 56 -14.42 10.70 28.94
C VAL A 56 -15.61 9.75 28.86
N SER A 57 -16.72 10.21 28.27
CA SER A 57 -17.89 9.35 28.05
C SER A 57 -17.60 8.25 27.01
N ARG A 58 -18.29 7.10 27.09
CA ARG A 58 -18.21 6.05 26.09
C ARG A 58 -18.68 6.52 24.72
N THR A 59 -19.61 7.46 24.68
CA THR A 59 -20.11 8.08 23.42
C THR A 59 -19.01 8.89 22.76
N THR A 60 -18.23 9.67 23.53
CA THR A 60 -17.06 10.44 23.04
C THR A 60 -16.03 9.52 22.37
N VAL A 61 -15.69 8.41 23.05
CA VAL A 61 -14.75 7.41 22.50
C VAL A 61 -15.31 6.78 21.24
N ARG A 62 -16.60 6.41 21.23
CA ARG A 62 -17.26 5.80 20.06
C ARG A 62 -17.22 6.71 18.86
N ASN A 63 -17.53 8.00 19.02
CA ASN A 63 -17.49 8.98 17.93
C ASN A 63 -16.06 9.11 17.35
N ALA A 64 -15.03 9.15 18.20
CA ALA A 64 -13.64 9.16 17.76
C ALA A 64 -13.25 7.88 17.01
N ILE A 65 -13.65 6.71 17.49
CA ILE A 65 -13.42 5.42 16.83
C ILE A 65 -14.15 5.35 15.47
N GLU A 66 -15.39 5.83 15.39
CA GLU A 66 -16.16 5.84 14.15
C GLU A 66 -15.50 6.73 13.10
N GLN A 67 -14.96 7.87 13.52
CA GLN A 67 -14.19 8.73 12.61
C GLN A 67 -12.89 8.06 12.16
N LEU A 68 -12.15 7.40 13.05
CA LEU A 68 -10.95 6.62 12.69
C LEU A 68 -11.28 5.45 11.75
N VAL A 69 -12.46 4.84 11.89
CA VAL A 69 -12.94 3.80 10.96
C VAL A 69 -13.30 4.41 9.60
N HIS A 70 -13.99 5.56 9.58
CA HIS A 70 -14.30 6.30 8.36
C HIS A 70 -13.01 6.69 7.60
N ASP A 71 -11.98 7.13 8.33
CA ASP A 71 -10.68 7.50 7.76
C ASP A 71 -9.80 6.29 7.40
N GLY A 72 -10.29 5.07 7.67
CA GLY A 72 -9.63 3.82 7.32
C GLY A 72 -8.46 3.43 8.22
N LEU A 73 -8.26 4.12 9.35
CA LEU A 73 -7.23 3.80 10.36
C LEU A 73 -7.63 2.62 11.25
N LEU A 74 -8.92 2.39 11.40
CA LEU A 74 -9.49 1.27 12.15
C LEU A 74 -10.52 0.53 11.30
N TYR A 75 -10.81 -0.73 11.67
CA TYR A 75 -11.95 -1.49 11.14
C TYR A 75 -12.63 -2.27 12.26
N LYS A 76 -13.94 -2.46 12.13
CA LYS A 76 -14.74 -3.21 13.11
C LYS A 76 -15.02 -4.61 12.60
N ILE A 77 -14.87 -5.61 13.46
CA ILE A 77 -15.37 -6.97 13.25
C ILE A 77 -16.55 -7.18 14.20
N GLN A 78 -17.72 -7.44 13.63
CA GLN A 78 -18.94 -7.64 14.41
C GLN A 78 -18.73 -8.75 15.46
N GLY A 79 -19.02 -8.43 16.73
CA GLY A 79 -18.88 -9.36 17.85
C GLY A 79 -17.44 -9.61 18.32
N LYS A 80 -16.42 -9.08 17.63
CA LYS A 80 -15.00 -9.31 17.99
C LYS A 80 -14.26 -8.05 18.42
N GLY A 81 -14.71 -6.86 18.02
CA GLY A 81 -14.12 -5.58 18.43
C GLY A 81 -13.60 -4.71 17.29
N THR A 82 -12.81 -3.72 17.64
CA THR A 82 -12.17 -2.77 16.73
C THR A 82 -10.68 -3.09 16.60
N TYR A 83 -10.17 -3.05 15.38
CA TYR A 83 -8.81 -3.43 15.05
C TYR A 83 -8.11 -2.32 14.28
N VAL A 84 -6.79 -2.22 14.42
CA VAL A 84 -5.97 -1.26 13.68
C VAL A 84 -5.85 -1.71 12.23
N SER A 85 -6.28 -0.83 11.31
CA SER A 85 -6.17 -1.08 9.87
C SER A 85 -4.72 -1.02 9.43
N MET A 86 -4.37 -1.80 8.42
CA MET A 86 -3.15 -1.52 7.68
C MET A 86 -3.31 -0.21 6.90
N PRO A 87 -2.30 0.68 6.91
CA PRO A 87 -2.36 1.89 6.11
C PRO A 87 -2.55 1.52 4.64
N LYS A 88 -3.57 2.09 4.01
CA LYS A 88 -3.71 1.98 2.56
C LYS A 88 -2.63 2.82 1.92
N LEU A 89 -1.84 2.18 1.10
CA LEU A 89 -0.78 2.85 0.39
C LEU A 89 -1.40 3.72 -0.72
N HIS A 90 -1.07 5.01 -0.75
CA HIS A 90 -1.49 5.92 -1.82
C HIS A 90 -0.50 5.77 -2.98
N ALA A 91 -0.88 5.07 -4.04
CA ALA A 91 -0.07 4.98 -5.25
C ALA A 91 -0.36 6.20 -6.12
N THR A 92 0.66 6.98 -6.41
CA THR A 92 0.64 8.08 -7.37
C THR A 92 1.22 7.61 -8.71
N ASN A 93 0.97 8.36 -9.78
CA ASN A 93 1.54 8.10 -11.11
C ASN A 93 3.07 8.28 -11.18
N SER A 94 3.71 8.72 -10.09
CA SER A 94 5.16 8.89 -10.07
C SER A 94 5.90 7.55 -10.03
N VAL A 95 7.05 7.50 -10.69
CA VAL A 95 8.00 6.36 -10.72
C VAL A 95 8.65 6.18 -9.34
N THR A 96 7.84 5.98 -8.32
CA THR A 96 8.35 5.80 -6.95
C THR A 96 8.53 4.31 -6.68
N SER A 97 9.74 3.91 -6.26
CA SER A 97 9.98 2.50 -5.93
C SER A 97 9.08 2.06 -4.77
N THR A 98 8.54 0.83 -4.84
CA THR A 98 7.72 0.24 -3.76
C THR A 98 8.39 0.35 -2.39
N ARG A 99 9.73 0.30 -2.32
CA ARG A 99 10.50 0.47 -1.08
C ARG A 99 10.38 1.88 -0.50
N LYS A 100 10.56 2.92 -1.33
CA LYS A 100 10.41 4.33 -0.90
C LYS A 100 8.98 4.55 -0.43
N TYR A 101 8.05 4.07 -1.20
CA TYR A 101 6.63 4.15 -0.94
C TYR A 101 6.22 3.53 0.43
N LEU A 102 6.72 2.33 0.76
CA LEU A 102 6.49 1.71 2.07
C LEU A 102 7.11 2.54 3.20
N LYS A 103 8.31 3.11 2.98
CA LYS A 103 8.97 3.98 3.98
C LYS A 103 8.17 5.26 4.25
N ASP A 104 7.65 5.89 3.21
CA ASP A 104 6.86 7.14 3.32
C ASP A 104 5.57 6.93 4.13
N HIS A 105 5.12 5.66 4.21
CA HIS A 105 3.97 5.24 5.05
C HIS A 105 4.41 4.60 6.39
N HIS A 106 5.61 4.90 6.87
CA HIS A 106 6.16 4.41 8.15
C HIS A 106 6.24 2.88 8.28
N LEU A 107 6.22 2.15 7.16
CA LEU A 107 6.40 0.71 7.14
C LEU A 107 7.88 0.36 6.97
N LYS A 108 8.35 -0.66 7.68
CA LYS A 108 9.69 -1.23 7.47
C LYS A 108 9.67 -2.11 6.23
N PRO A 109 10.22 -1.66 5.08
CA PRO A 109 10.17 -2.41 3.85
C PRO A 109 11.14 -3.59 3.88
N SER A 110 10.71 -4.70 3.33
CA SER A 110 11.56 -5.83 3.02
C SER A 110 11.12 -6.50 1.72
N THR A 111 12.02 -7.26 1.10
CA THR A 111 11.75 -7.97 -0.15
C THR A 111 12.22 -9.41 0.00
N LYS A 112 11.36 -10.35 -0.36
CA LYS A 112 11.69 -11.76 -0.50
C LYS A 112 11.78 -12.10 -1.98
N ILE A 113 12.93 -12.57 -2.44
CA ILE A 113 13.06 -13.11 -3.79
C ILE A 113 12.39 -14.48 -3.79
N ILE A 114 11.48 -14.66 -4.75
CA ILE A 114 10.80 -15.95 -4.99
C ILE A 114 11.66 -16.77 -5.91
N THR A 115 12.07 -16.19 -7.05
CA THR A 115 12.99 -16.77 -8.01
C THR A 115 13.56 -15.68 -8.92
N SER A 116 14.72 -15.91 -9.50
CA SER A 116 15.33 -15.08 -10.53
C SER A 116 16.18 -15.93 -11.45
N GLY A 117 16.44 -15.45 -12.64
CA GLY A 117 17.25 -16.19 -13.61
C GLY A 117 17.20 -15.57 -15.00
N ILE A 118 17.69 -16.34 -15.96
CA ILE A 118 17.67 -16.00 -17.40
C ILE A 118 16.75 -16.96 -18.13
N ARG A 119 16.02 -16.44 -19.11
CA ARG A 119 15.17 -17.22 -20.02
C ARG A 119 15.10 -16.55 -21.38
N ASN A 120 14.70 -17.28 -22.41
CA ASN A 120 14.39 -16.67 -23.70
C ASN A 120 13.12 -15.82 -23.61
N ALA A 121 13.05 -14.76 -24.41
CA ALA A 121 11.92 -13.83 -24.48
C ALA A 121 10.63 -14.57 -24.90
N GLY A 122 10.69 -15.37 -25.95
CA GLY A 122 9.52 -15.98 -26.55
C GLY A 122 8.59 -14.91 -27.16
N TYR A 123 7.52 -15.34 -27.77
CA TYR A 123 6.61 -14.47 -28.54
C TYR A 123 6.10 -13.25 -27.76
N LYS A 124 5.66 -13.45 -26.54
CA LYS A 124 5.07 -12.36 -25.74
C LYS A 124 6.04 -11.22 -25.48
N TYR A 125 7.22 -11.55 -24.97
CA TYR A 125 8.17 -10.54 -24.52
C TYR A 125 9.02 -9.98 -25.67
N SER A 126 9.22 -10.74 -26.73
CA SER A 126 9.84 -10.22 -27.96
C SER A 126 9.06 -9.04 -28.52
N ASN A 127 7.73 -9.13 -28.54
CA ASN A 127 6.86 -8.03 -28.96
C ASN A 127 6.89 -6.83 -28.01
N ILE A 128 6.98 -7.07 -26.69
CA ILE A 128 7.02 -5.99 -25.70
C ILE A 128 8.33 -5.21 -25.78
N PHE A 129 9.45 -5.93 -25.89
CA PHE A 129 10.78 -5.32 -25.86
C PHE A 129 11.33 -5.00 -27.26
N ASN A 130 10.62 -5.37 -28.32
CA ASN A 130 11.07 -5.25 -29.71
C ASN A 130 12.44 -5.94 -29.94
N ILE A 131 12.56 -7.19 -29.52
CA ILE A 131 13.75 -8.04 -29.61
C ILE A 131 13.39 -9.40 -30.24
N SER A 132 14.38 -10.26 -30.50
CA SER A 132 14.13 -11.61 -30.99
C SER A 132 13.50 -12.52 -29.94
N GLU A 133 12.68 -13.49 -30.33
CA GLU A 133 12.15 -14.53 -29.42
C GLU A 133 13.26 -15.35 -28.74
N SER A 134 14.40 -15.51 -29.43
CA SER A 134 15.60 -16.19 -28.90
C SER A 134 16.45 -15.34 -27.98
N ASP A 135 16.24 -14.00 -27.94
CA ASP A 135 17.01 -13.12 -27.08
C ASP A 135 16.69 -13.41 -25.60
N GLN A 136 17.69 -13.20 -24.77
CA GLN A 136 17.59 -13.52 -23.35
C GLN A 136 16.99 -12.36 -22.56
N LEU A 137 16.16 -12.73 -21.60
CA LEU A 137 15.64 -11.85 -20.55
C LEU A 137 16.20 -12.29 -19.20
N PHE A 138 16.65 -11.34 -18.42
CA PHE A 138 16.73 -11.53 -16.97
C PHE A 138 15.33 -11.36 -16.37
N PHE A 139 14.96 -12.25 -15.46
CA PHE A 139 13.72 -12.10 -14.71
C PHE A 139 13.95 -12.20 -13.23
N VAL A 140 13.13 -11.47 -12.46
CA VAL A 140 13.11 -11.56 -11.00
C VAL A 140 11.68 -11.48 -10.48
N TYR A 141 11.29 -12.48 -9.69
CA TYR A 141 9.99 -12.54 -9.02
C TYR A 141 10.18 -12.25 -7.55
N ARG A 142 9.45 -11.25 -7.05
CA ARG A 142 9.65 -10.69 -5.70
C ARG A 142 8.34 -10.51 -4.97
N GLN A 143 8.34 -10.88 -3.68
CA GLN A 143 7.30 -10.49 -2.74
C GLN A 143 7.76 -9.24 -2.00
N ARG A 144 6.94 -8.18 -2.00
CA ARG A 144 7.19 -6.95 -1.26
C ARG A 144 6.43 -6.98 0.05
N LEU A 145 7.13 -6.70 1.14
CA LEU A 145 6.58 -6.74 2.48
C LEU A 145 6.80 -5.39 3.17
N GLY A 146 5.80 -4.99 3.97
CA GLY A 146 5.90 -3.92 4.95
C GLY A 146 5.66 -4.51 6.34
N ASN A 147 6.56 -4.27 7.30
CA ASN A 147 6.49 -4.89 8.63
C ASN A 147 6.30 -6.42 8.60
N LYS A 148 6.97 -7.11 7.66
CA LYS A 148 6.87 -8.56 7.39
C LYS A 148 5.54 -9.03 6.80
N ILE A 149 4.61 -8.14 6.49
CA ILE A 149 3.32 -8.48 5.91
C ILE A 149 3.38 -8.30 4.39
N PRO A 150 2.87 -9.25 3.59
CA PRO A 150 2.83 -9.13 2.14
C PRO A 150 1.94 -7.98 1.68
N TYR A 151 2.44 -7.16 0.75
CA TYR A 151 1.72 -6.06 0.11
C TYR A 151 1.53 -6.29 -1.38
N SER A 152 2.57 -6.77 -2.05
CA SER A 152 2.51 -7.08 -3.48
C SER A 152 3.46 -8.21 -3.87
N VAL A 153 3.17 -8.82 -4.99
CA VAL A 153 4.08 -9.69 -5.73
C VAL A 153 4.37 -9.06 -7.08
N GLU A 154 5.64 -9.06 -7.48
CA GLU A 154 6.14 -8.44 -8.71
C GLU A 154 6.86 -9.47 -9.57
N TYR A 155 6.57 -9.45 -10.86
CA TYR A 155 7.18 -10.26 -11.92
C TYR A 155 7.84 -9.30 -12.90
N THR A 156 9.14 -9.10 -12.75
CA THR A 156 9.93 -8.15 -13.54
C THR A 156 10.75 -8.88 -14.58
N PHE A 157 10.80 -8.31 -15.79
CA PHE A 157 11.56 -8.79 -16.93
C PHE A 157 12.39 -7.64 -17.51
N LEU A 158 13.65 -7.92 -17.85
CA LEU A 158 14.62 -6.97 -18.42
C LEU A 158 15.32 -7.65 -19.60
N PRO A 159 15.53 -7.00 -20.74
CA PRO A 159 16.41 -7.54 -21.78
C PRO A 159 17.81 -7.76 -21.21
N PHE A 160 18.29 -9.00 -21.21
CA PHE A 160 19.57 -9.33 -20.58
C PHE A 160 20.77 -8.62 -21.24
N ALA A 161 20.67 -8.36 -22.55
CA ALA A 161 21.67 -7.59 -23.26
C ALA A 161 21.87 -6.17 -22.72
N TYR A 162 20.85 -5.58 -22.06
CA TYR A 162 20.95 -4.24 -21.48
C TYR A 162 21.51 -4.27 -20.05
N VAL A 163 21.38 -5.40 -19.35
CA VAL A 163 21.78 -5.57 -17.95
C VAL A 163 22.56 -6.88 -17.74
N PRO A 164 23.71 -7.06 -18.43
CA PRO A 164 24.43 -8.35 -18.43
C PRO A 164 24.96 -8.75 -17.05
N ASN A 165 25.09 -7.80 -16.13
CA ASN A 165 25.49 -8.01 -14.75
C ASN A 165 24.31 -8.21 -13.77
N ALA A 166 23.05 -8.29 -14.26
CA ALA A 166 21.86 -8.36 -13.39
C ALA A 166 21.87 -9.54 -12.41
N GLN A 167 22.54 -10.65 -12.77
CA GLN A 167 22.65 -11.82 -11.89
C GLN A 167 23.51 -11.59 -10.64
N SER A 168 24.40 -10.60 -10.66
CA SER A 168 25.27 -10.27 -9.52
C SER A 168 24.57 -9.43 -8.45
N TYR A 169 23.40 -8.85 -8.76
CA TYR A 169 22.65 -8.01 -7.84
C TYR A 169 21.84 -8.82 -6.83
N ASN A 170 21.85 -8.35 -5.60
CA ASN A 170 20.94 -8.83 -4.57
C ASN A 170 19.68 -7.96 -4.55
N PHE A 171 18.72 -8.25 -5.45
CA PHE A 171 17.46 -7.51 -5.55
C PHE A 171 16.53 -7.62 -4.32
N ALA A 172 16.90 -8.36 -3.29
CA ALA A 172 16.26 -8.25 -1.99
C ALA A 172 16.68 -6.97 -1.26
N LYS A 173 17.89 -6.46 -1.52
CA LYS A 173 18.49 -5.28 -0.88
C LYS A 173 18.69 -4.12 -1.82
N GLU A 174 19.10 -4.39 -3.06
CA GLU A 174 19.46 -3.42 -4.10
C GLU A 174 18.27 -3.08 -4.99
N SER A 175 18.29 -1.90 -5.58
CA SER A 175 17.23 -1.43 -6.48
C SER A 175 17.51 -1.88 -7.92
N LEU A 176 16.45 -2.04 -8.72
CA LEU A 176 16.59 -2.16 -10.17
C LEU A 176 17.21 -0.89 -10.80
N TYR A 177 16.94 0.26 -10.21
CA TYR A 177 17.54 1.53 -10.68
C TYR A 177 19.05 1.61 -10.43
N ASP A 178 19.57 0.96 -9.37
CA ASP A 178 21.02 0.84 -9.17
C ASP A 178 21.62 0.02 -10.32
N CYS A 179 20.99 -1.10 -10.68
CA CYS A 179 21.40 -1.91 -11.83
C CYS A 179 21.30 -1.14 -13.16
N PHE A 180 20.29 -0.30 -13.37
CA PHE A 180 20.18 0.54 -14.56
C PHE A 180 21.29 1.57 -14.62
N ASN A 181 21.58 2.25 -13.52
CA ASN A 181 22.66 3.25 -13.44
C ASN A 181 24.02 2.63 -13.78
N ASP A 182 24.32 1.44 -13.24
CA ASP A 182 25.60 0.74 -13.49
C ASP A 182 25.71 0.23 -14.94
N ASN A 183 24.61 0.12 -15.66
CA ASN A 183 24.56 -0.22 -17.08
C ASN A 183 24.30 1.00 -17.99
N ASN A 184 24.43 2.22 -17.47
CA ASN A 184 24.21 3.48 -18.18
C ASN A 184 22.81 3.59 -18.83
N ILE A 185 21.79 2.98 -18.22
CA ILE A 185 20.41 3.11 -18.63
C ILE A 185 19.78 4.29 -17.93
N ILE A 186 19.45 5.32 -18.68
CA ILE A 186 18.76 6.52 -18.18
C ILE A 186 17.27 6.35 -18.46
N VAL A 187 16.50 6.17 -17.40
CA VAL A 187 15.02 6.05 -17.51
C VAL A 187 14.43 7.42 -17.85
N ASP A 188 13.55 7.44 -18.84
CA ASP A 188 12.83 8.64 -19.28
C ASP A 188 11.42 8.66 -18.72
N HIS A 189 10.60 7.68 -19.10
CA HIS A 189 9.20 7.62 -18.67
C HIS A 189 8.70 6.19 -18.45
N THR A 190 7.54 6.10 -17.81
CA THR A 190 6.85 4.82 -17.57
C THR A 190 5.40 4.90 -18.04
N VAL A 191 4.98 3.92 -18.81
CA VAL A 191 3.56 3.68 -19.14
C VAL A 191 3.01 2.66 -18.16
N GLN A 192 1.89 3.00 -17.53
CA GLN A 192 1.28 2.15 -16.51
C GLN A 192 -0.18 1.85 -16.84
N THR A 193 -0.59 0.59 -16.65
CA THR A 193 -2.01 0.21 -16.61
C THR A 193 -2.36 -0.42 -15.28
N ILE A 194 -3.59 -0.21 -14.82
CA ILE A 194 -4.10 -0.73 -13.55
C ILE A 194 -5.49 -1.32 -13.78
N ASP A 195 -5.63 -2.59 -13.45
CA ASP A 195 -6.90 -3.33 -13.51
C ASP A 195 -7.26 -3.84 -12.11
N LEU A 196 -8.54 -3.84 -11.76
CA LEU A 196 -9.03 -4.56 -10.59
C LEU A 196 -9.36 -6.00 -10.99
N VAL A 197 -8.70 -6.96 -10.36
CA VAL A 197 -8.83 -8.39 -10.67
C VAL A 197 -9.00 -9.23 -9.40
N LYS A 198 -9.44 -10.48 -9.57
CA LYS A 198 -9.35 -11.50 -8.52
C LYS A 198 -8.06 -12.28 -8.69
N ILE A 199 -7.37 -12.56 -7.57
CA ILE A 199 -6.17 -13.39 -7.57
C ILE A 199 -6.50 -14.83 -7.16
N PHE A 200 -5.73 -15.74 -7.74
CA PHE A 200 -5.75 -17.18 -7.46
C PHE A 200 -4.31 -17.64 -7.31
N LYS A 201 -4.11 -18.94 -7.03
CA LYS A 201 -2.77 -19.52 -6.97
C LYS A 201 -1.99 -19.30 -8.27
N PRO A 202 -0.69 -19.01 -8.21
CA PRO A 202 0.16 -18.93 -7.00
C PRO A 202 0.13 -17.57 -6.26
N GLN A 203 -0.50 -16.51 -6.82
CA GLN A 203 -0.48 -15.16 -6.25
C GLN A 203 -1.15 -15.09 -4.88
N SER A 204 -2.28 -15.79 -4.70
CA SER A 204 -3.01 -15.83 -3.43
C SER A 204 -2.15 -16.45 -2.31
N ASP A 205 -1.44 -17.54 -2.58
CA ASP A 205 -0.53 -18.18 -1.62
C ASP A 205 0.64 -17.24 -1.25
N ILE A 206 1.27 -16.59 -2.25
CA ILE A 206 2.36 -15.64 -2.03
C ILE A 206 1.90 -14.45 -1.20
N LEU A 207 0.70 -13.94 -1.45
CA LEU A 207 0.13 -12.79 -0.76
C LEU A 207 -0.59 -13.16 0.55
N GLN A 208 -0.64 -14.46 0.89
CA GLN A 208 -1.29 -15.01 2.09
C GLN A 208 -2.78 -14.60 2.15
N GLN A 209 -3.47 -14.72 1.01
CA GLN A 209 -4.88 -14.38 0.88
C GLN A 209 -5.67 -15.58 0.35
N PRO A 210 -6.98 -15.63 0.65
CA PRO A 210 -7.88 -16.61 0.01
C PRO A 210 -7.91 -16.44 -1.51
N ASP A 211 -8.12 -17.55 -2.24
CA ASP A 211 -8.43 -17.49 -3.66
C ASP A 211 -9.67 -16.64 -3.92
N GLY A 212 -9.64 -15.83 -4.98
CA GLY A 212 -10.70 -14.90 -5.32
C GLY A 212 -10.61 -13.54 -4.63
N SER A 213 -9.58 -13.29 -3.79
CA SER A 213 -9.36 -11.98 -3.18
C SER A 213 -9.13 -10.89 -4.23
N ALA A 214 -9.70 -9.69 -3.98
CA ALA A 214 -9.53 -8.53 -4.85
C ALA A 214 -8.08 -8.01 -4.82
N SER A 215 -7.54 -7.72 -5.99
CA SER A 215 -6.18 -7.22 -6.16
C SER A 215 -6.12 -6.22 -7.32
N PHE A 216 -5.28 -5.21 -7.19
CA PHE A 216 -4.88 -4.38 -8.33
C PHE A 216 -3.77 -5.10 -9.09
N LYS A 217 -4.06 -5.44 -10.33
CA LYS A 217 -3.05 -5.88 -11.31
C LYS A 217 -2.50 -4.64 -11.98
N ARG A 218 -1.22 -4.37 -11.81
CA ARG A 218 -0.52 -3.25 -12.41
C ARG A 218 0.53 -3.75 -13.38
N VAL A 219 0.56 -3.16 -14.56
CA VAL A 219 1.61 -3.38 -15.55
C VAL A 219 2.38 -2.09 -15.72
N ASN A 220 3.69 -2.12 -15.53
CA ASN A 220 4.61 -1.03 -15.79
C ASN A 220 5.49 -1.39 -16.97
N THR A 221 5.55 -0.51 -17.96
CA THR A 221 6.50 -0.56 -19.06
C THR A 221 7.38 0.68 -18.98
N VAL A 222 8.66 0.48 -18.70
CA VAL A 222 9.64 1.56 -18.48
C VAL A 222 10.46 1.76 -19.75
N TYR A 223 10.59 3.01 -20.15
CA TYR A 223 11.32 3.43 -21.33
C TYR A 223 12.56 4.23 -20.95
N ASP A 224 13.63 4.04 -21.69
CA ASP A 224 14.84 4.87 -21.58
C ASP A 224 14.77 6.10 -22.50
N ILE A 225 15.78 6.98 -22.42
CA ILE A 225 15.91 8.20 -23.22
C ILE A 225 15.98 7.94 -24.74
N HIS A 226 16.21 6.68 -25.16
CA HIS A 226 16.20 6.25 -26.57
C HIS A 226 14.86 5.60 -26.96
N ASN A 227 13.84 5.72 -26.12
CA ASN A 227 12.51 5.13 -26.30
C ASN A 227 12.55 3.59 -26.44
N ARG A 228 13.52 2.92 -25.81
CA ARG A 228 13.60 1.47 -25.73
C ARG A 228 12.91 0.99 -24.47
N VAL A 229 12.16 -0.08 -24.53
CA VAL A 229 11.60 -0.72 -23.33
C VAL A 229 12.74 -1.42 -22.58
N VAL A 230 13.04 -0.96 -21.38
CA VAL A 230 14.12 -1.50 -20.53
C VAL A 230 13.62 -2.35 -19.38
N GLU A 231 12.35 -2.17 -18.98
CA GLU A 231 11.69 -2.97 -17.93
C GLU A 231 10.22 -3.20 -18.28
N TYR A 232 9.78 -4.43 -18.06
CA TYR A 232 8.36 -4.77 -18.02
C TYR A 232 8.06 -5.48 -16.70
N THR A 233 7.22 -4.86 -15.87
CA THR A 233 6.86 -5.42 -14.56
C THR A 233 5.36 -5.59 -14.45
N LEU A 234 4.94 -6.82 -14.16
CA LEU A 234 3.59 -7.17 -13.78
C LEU A 234 3.55 -7.31 -12.25
N SER A 235 2.66 -6.60 -11.58
CA SER A 235 2.49 -6.72 -10.12
C SER A 235 1.03 -6.94 -9.74
N TYR A 236 0.85 -7.65 -8.63
CA TYR A 236 -0.44 -7.80 -7.95
C TYR A 236 -0.31 -7.24 -6.55
N SER A 237 -1.17 -6.28 -6.23
CA SER A 237 -1.20 -5.59 -4.93
C SER A 237 -2.58 -5.72 -4.32
N LEU A 238 -2.67 -6.06 -3.04
CA LEU A 238 -3.95 -6.29 -2.38
C LEU A 238 -4.80 -5.02 -2.36
N ALA A 239 -6.06 -5.10 -2.84
CA ALA A 239 -6.93 -3.95 -3.00
C ALA A 239 -7.33 -3.31 -1.65
N ASP A 240 -7.30 -4.05 -0.56
CA ASP A 240 -7.53 -3.55 0.79
C ASP A 240 -6.35 -2.75 1.35
N LYS A 241 -5.15 -2.89 0.77
CA LYS A 241 -3.90 -2.25 1.21
C LYS A 241 -3.42 -1.11 0.33
N PHE A 242 -4.07 -0.87 -0.81
CA PHE A 242 -3.69 0.18 -1.75
C PHE A 242 -4.87 1.10 -2.08
N LYS A 243 -4.57 2.39 -2.22
CA LYS A 243 -5.46 3.40 -2.77
C LYS A 243 -4.71 4.11 -3.88
N PHE A 244 -5.25 4.10 -5.09
CA PHE A 244 -4.72 4.89 -6.18
C PHE A 244 -5.37 6.27 -6.18
N VAL A 245 -4.56 7.32 -6.29
CA VAL A 245 -5.00 8.70 -6.46
C VAL A 245 -4.49 9.14 -7.82
N PHE A 246 -5.40 9.58 -8.69
CA PHE A 246 -5.10 10.15 -9.99
C PHE A 246 -5.31 11.66 -9.89
N ASP A 247 -4.28 12.43 -10.22
CA ASP A 247 -4.31 13.89 -10.33
C ASP A 247 -4.76 14.31 -11.73
#